data_afcc8d51d8355d137fe567327b9d77d8
#
_entry.id   afcc8d51d8355d137fe567327b9d77d8
#
_cell.length_a   1.000
_cell.length_b   1.000
_cell.length_c   1.000
_cell.angle_alpha   90.00
_cell.angle_beta   90.00
_cell.angle_gamma   90.00
#
_symmetry.space_group_name_H-M   'P 1'
#
loop_
_entity.id
_entity.type
_entity.pdbx_description
1 polymer ?
#
loop_
_entity_poly.entity_id
_entity_poly.type
_entity_poly.pdbx_seq_one_letter_code
_entity_poly.pdbx_strand_id
1 'polypeptide(L)'
;LTLLGVNLSGSEHFMTADGIAALLRIGGGILLLLAPVVAVFFWKKLSRPTRVMLLAHGCSSAVILFAFIFGTLSSANWRLSPMVFTATVTTVMLAYELCRGRGKRFGVLLLAAAAVLSAFGLLTVARMPADYGQDKGLCELTAYLEQEGFTYGYATFWNAGAVTVLSDSEVKVRNIQYSGADIRPY
;
A
#
# COMPACT_ATOMS: atom_id res chain seq x y z
N LEU A 1 -4.16 -7.45 2.75
CA LEU A 1 -4.30 -7.09 4.18
C LEU A 1 -3.16 -6.18 4.63
N THR A 2 -1.92 -6.44 4.25
CA THR A 2 -0.76 -5.59 4.58
C THR A 2 -0.89 -4.15 4.09
N LEU A 3 -1.50 -3.91 2.91
CA LEU A 3 -1.81 -2.55 2.41
C LEU A 3 -2.82 -1.80 3.30
N LEU A 4 -3.58 -2.51 4.12
CA LEU A 4 -4.52 -1.93 5.08
C LEU A 4 -3.90 -1.81 6.48
N GLY A 5 -2.57 -2.05 6.59
CA GLY A 5 -1.84 -1.98 7.84
C GLY A 5 -2.13 -3.15 8.80
N VAL A 6 -2.63 -4.27 8.28
CA VAL A 6 -2.86 -5.48 9.07
C VAL A 6 -1.70 -6.44 8.87
N ASN A 7 -0.91 -6.63 9.90
CA ASN A 7 0.14 -7.65 9.93
C ASN A 7 -0.41 -8.90 10.64
N LEU A 8 -0.58 -9.98 9.90
CA LEU A 8 -1.11 -11.25 10.44
C LEU A 8 -0.01 -12.19 10.98
N SER A 9 1.24 -11.73 10.99
CA SER A 9 2.36 -12.51 11.48
C SER A 9 2.49 -12.46 13.01
N GLY A 10 1.73 -13.22 13.71
CA GLY A 10 1.98 -13.55 15.12
C GLY A 10 0.90 -13.08 16.09
N SER A 11 0.65 -13.80 17.10
CA SER A 11 0.13 -13.56 18.48
C SER A 11 -0.83 -12.37 18.77
N GLU A 12 -1.46 -11.75 17.79
CA GLU A 12 -2.49 -10.74 18.05
C GLU A 12 -3.73 -11.44 18.63
N HIS A 13 -3.93 -11.28 19.91
CA HIS A 13 -5.17 -11.70 20.55
C HIS A 13 -6.31 -10.77 20.07
N PHE A 14 -7.28 -11.30 19.37
CA PHE A 14 -8.43 -10.54 18.82
C PHE A 14 -9.24 -9.76 19.87
N MET A 15 -9.09 -10.06 21.15
CA MET A 15 -9.75 -9.37 22.26
C MET A 15 -8.92 -8.20 22.82
N THR A 16 -7.74 -7.93 22.31
CA THR A 16 -6.94 -6.76 22.68
C THR A 16 -7.34 -5.54 21.86
N ALA A 17 -6.96 -4.34 22.30
CA ALA A 17 -7.18 -3.10 21.53
C ALA A 17 -6.59 -3.19 20.11
N ASP A 18 -5.44 -3.84 19.96
CA ASP A 18 -4.77 -4.04 18.66
C ASP A 18 -5.53 -5.04 17.79
N GLY A 19 -6.06 -6.12 18.37
CA GLY A 19 -6.91 -7.08 17.69
C GLY A 19 -8.23 -6.45 17.20
N ILE A 20 -8.87 -5.60 18.00
CA ILE A 20 -10.07 -4.85 17.60
C ILE A 20 -9.75 -3.88 16.46
N ALA A 21 -8.62 -3.17 16.53
CA ALA A 21 -8.16 -2.31 15.47
C ALA A 21 -7.90 -3.08 14.16
N ALA A 22 -7.29 -4.27 14.26
CA ALA A 22 -7.07 -5.16 13.12
C ALA A 22 -8.40 -5.63 12.50
N LEU A 23 -9.38 -6.03 13.31
CA LEU A 23 -10.72 -6.41 12.85
C LEU A 23 -11.43 -5.26 12.14
N LEU A 24 -11.36 -4.04 12.69
CA LEU A 24 -11.95 -2.85 12.07
C LEU A 24 -11.29 -2.54 10.72
N ARG A 25 -9.97 -2.66 10.61
CA ARG A 25 -9.23 -2.49 9.35
C ARG A 25 -9.62 -3.56 8.32
N ILE A 26 -9.69 -4.83 8.73
CA ILE A 26 -10.13 -5.93 7.86
C ILE A 26 -11.55 -5.69 7.38
N GLY A 27 -12.49 -5.44 8.29
CA GLY A 27 -13.88 -5.18 7.96
C GLY A 27 -14.07 -3.97 7.06
N GLY A 28 -13.38 -2.88 7.35
CA GLY A 28 -13.37 -1.68 6.52
C GLY A 28 -12.76 -1.92 5.14
N GLY A 29 -11.67 -2.69 5.07
CA GLY A 29 -11.06 -3.07 3.80
C GLY A 29 -11.95 -3.94 2.93
N ILE A 30 -12.64 -4.91 3.53
CA ILE A 30 -13.63 -5.73 2.83
C ILE A 30 -14.77 -4.84 2.32
N LEU A 31 -15.30 -3.96 3.16
CA LEU A 31 -16.37 -3.04 2.77
C LEU A 31 -15.93 -2.15 1.60
N LEU A 32 -14.72 -1.62 1.65
CA LEU A 32 -14.13 -0.77 0.61
C LEU A 32 -13.97 -1.51 -0.73
N LEU A 33 -13.60 -2.79 -0.70
CA LEU A 33 -13.46 -3.61 -1.89
C LEU A 33 -14.82 -4.06 -2.44
N LEU A 34 -15.81 -4.29 -1.58
CA LEU A 34 -17.14 -4.70 -1.99
C LEU A 34 -18.00 -3.54 -2.47
N ALA A 35 -17.79 -2.32 -2.00
CA ALA A 35 -18.59 -1.16 -2.37
C ALA A 35 -18.64 -0.90 -3.89
N PRO A 36 -17.54 -0.94 -4.64
CA PRO A 36 -17.58 -0.82 -6.10
C PRO A 36 -18.38 -1.95 -6.77
N VAL A 37 -18.29 -3.18 -6.26
CA VAL A 37 -19.05 -4.32 -6.77
C VAL A 37 -20.55 -4.08 -6.55
N VAL A 38 -20.94 -3.67 -5.36
CA VAL A 38 -22.32 -3.31 -5.05
C VAL A 38 -22.82 -2.16 -5.92
N ALA A 39 -21.95 -1.16 -6.18
CA ALA A 39 -22.28 -0.01 -7.02
C ALA A 39 -22.72 -0.42 -8.44
N VAL A 40 -22.19 -1.52 -8.98
CA VAL A 40 -22.60 -2.04 -10.31
C VAL A 40 -24.09 -2.37 -10.35
N PHE A 41 -24.64 -2.92 -9.28
CA PHE A 41 -26.09 -3.25 -9.19
C PHE A 41 -26.96 -1.99 -9.18
N PHE A 42 -26.41 -0.86 -8.74
CA PHE A 42 -27.10 0.42 -8.73
C PHE A 42 -26.78 1.30 -9.94
N TRP A 43 -26.11 0.78 -10.97
CA TRP A 43 -25.59 1.51 -12.13
C TRP A 43 -26.57 2.54 -12.70
N LYS A 44 -27.84 2.14 -12.89
CA LYS A 44 -28.85 3.02 -13.48
C LYS A 44 -29.21 4.22 -12.60
N LYS A 45 -28.96 4.13 -11.30
CA LYS A 45 -29.29 5.17 -10.30
C LYS A 45 -28.10 6.08 -9.98
N LEU A 46 -26.90 5.69 -10.43
CA LEU A 46 -25.68 6.46 -10.19
C LEU A 46 -25.60 7.68 -11.12
N SER A 47 -25.02 8.75 -10.60
CA SER A 47 -24.68 9.93 -11.40
C SER A 47 -23.61 9.61 -12.45
N ARG A 48 -23.51 10.44 -13.48
CA ARG A 48 -22.51 10.26 -14.54
C ARG A 48 -21.07 10.23 -14.00
N PRO A 49 -20.64 11.15 -13.10
CA PRO A 49 -19.29 11.10 -12.53
C PRO A 49 -18.99 9.79 -11.80
N THR A 50 -19.94 9.30 -10.99
CA THR A 50 -19.76 8.05 -10.23
C THR A 50 -19.65 6.84 -11.16
N ARG A 51 -20.42 6.81 -12.27
CA ARG A 51 -20.27 5.74 -13.27
C ARG A 51 -18.91 5.77 -13.95
N VAL A 52 -18.42 6.96 -14.31
CA VAL A 52 -17.08 7.11 -14.92
C VAL A 52 -16.01 6.62 -13.94
N MET A 53 -16.09 7.01 -12.66
CA MET A 53 -15.12 6.57 -11.66
C MET A 53 -15.19 5.06 -11.43
N LEU A 54 -16.39 4.47 -11.43
CA LEU A 54 -16.59 3.04 -11.29
C LEU A 54 -16.00 2.27 -12.49
N LEU A 55 -16.15 2.78 -13.71
CA LEU A 55 -15.51 2.22 -14.90
C LEU A 55 -13.99 2.33 -14.81
N ALA A 56 -13.46 3.48 -14.42
CA ALA A 56 -12.03 3.69 -14.26
C ALA A 56 -11.45 2.71 -13.22
N HIS A 57 -12.16 2.51 -12.08
CA HIS A 57 -11.79 1.52 -11.08
C HIS A 57 -11.81 0.10 -11.66
N GLY A 58 -12.86 -0.27 -12.37
CA GLY A 58 -12.99 -1.59 -12.99
C GLY A 58 -11.89 -1.87 -14.01
N CYS A 59 -11.63 -0.92 -14.92
CA CYS A 59 -10.58 -1.06 -15.92
C CYS A 59 -9.18 -1.15 -15.28
N SER A 60 -8.85 -0.26 -14.34
CA SER A 60 -7.55 -0.28 -13.67
C SER A 60 -7.35 -1.57 -12.87
N SER A 61 -8.39 -2.02 -12.17
CA SER A 61 -8.35 -3.29 -11.42
C SER A 61 -8.17 -4.48 -12.34
N ALA A 62 -8.88 -4.53 -13.47
CA ALA A 62 -8.76 -5.60 -14.45
C ALA A 62 -7.35 -5.67 -15.05
N VAL A 63 -6.76 -4.53 -15.41
CA VAL A 63 -5.38 -4.45 -15.92
C VAL A 63 -4.37 -4.94 -14.88
N ILE A 64 -4.49 -4.46 -13.63
CA ILE A 64 -3.58 -4.85 -12.55
C ILE A 64 -3.69 -6.34 -12.26
N LEU A 65 -4.92 -6.87 -12.14
CA LEU A 65 -5.14 -8.30 -11.88
C LEU A 65 -4.68 -9.16 -13.04
N PHE A 66 -4.94 -8.74 -14.28
CA PHE A 66 -4.44 -9.44 -15.47
C PHE A 66 -2.91 -9.49 -15.47
N ALA A 67 -2.25 -8.36 -15.23
CA ALA A 67 -0.81 -8.29 -15.17
C ALA A 67 -0.23 -9.10 -13.98
N PHE A 68 -0.97 -9.25 -12.90
CA PHE A 68 -0.57 -10.07 -11.74
C PHE A 68 -0.73 -11.58 -12.01
N ILE A 69 -1.79 -11.98 -12.71
CA ILE A 69 -2.08 -13.41 -12.99
C ILE A 69 -1.23 -13.92 -14.14
N PHE A 70 -1.13 -13.15 -15.23
CA PHE A 70 -0.54 -13.59 -16.49
C PHE A 70 0.81 -12.92 -16.80
N GLY A 71 1.17 -11.90 -16.07
CA GLY A 71 2.39 -11.13 -16.29
C GLY A 71 3.50 -11.48 -15.31
N THR A 72 4.58 -10.74 -15.45
CA THR A 72 5.78 -10.83 -14.60
C THR A 72 5.74 -9.86 -13.41
N LEU A 73 4.54 -9.38 -13.03
CA LEU A 73 4.43 -8.51 -11.86
C LEU A 73 4.84 -9.27 -10.60
N SER A 74 5.91 -8.80 -9.97
CA SER A 74 6.33 -9.35 -8.68
C SER A 74 5.24 -9.13 -7.62
N SER A 75 5.23 -9.96 -6.57
CA SER A 75 4.28 -9.92 -5.45
C SER A 75 4.36 -8.67 -4.55
N ALA A 76 4.94 -7.57 -5.05
CA ALA A 76 5.06 -6.33 -4.30
C ALA A 76 3.69 -5.69 -4.04
N ASN A 77 3.30 -5.62 -2.78
CA ASN A 77 1.99 -5.14 -2.32
C ASN A 77 1.63 -3.73 -2.81
N TRP A 78 2.64 -2.84 -2.95
CA TRP A 78 2.42 -1.46 -3.41
C TRP A 78 1.83 -1.37 -4.83
N ARG A 79 1.98 -2.40 -5.66
CA ARG A 79 1.40 -2.46 -7.01
C ARG A 79 -0.12 -2.53 -7.01
N LEU A 80 -0.72 -2.95 -5.90
CA LEU A 80 -2.17 -2.94 -5.71
C LEU A 80 -2.70 -1.59 -5.19
N SER A 81 -1.82 -0.64 -4.85
CA SER A 81 -2.23 0.68 -4.32
C SER A 81 -3.21 1.44 -5.22
N PRO A 82 -3.08 1.44 -6.56
CA PRO A 82 -4.06 2.11 -7.42
C PRO A 82 -5.46 1.53 -7.29
N MET A 83 -5.59 0.21 -7.06
CA MET A 83 -6.90 -0.43 -6.82
C MET A 83 -7.52 0.07 -5.51
N VAL A 84 -6.73 0.15 -4.44
CA VAL A 84 -7.21 0.63 -3.13
C VAL A 84 -7.62 2.10 -3.23
N PHE A 85 -6.80 2.92 -3.88
CA PHE A 85 -7.10 4.34 -4.08
C PHE A 85 -8.40 4.56 -4.87
N THR A 86 -8.53 3.93 -6.03
CA THR A 86 -9.73 4.07 -6.87
C THR A 86 -10.97 3.47 -6.21
N ALA A 87 -10.85 2.37 -5.45
CA ALA A 87 -11.92 1.81 -4.65
C ALA A 87 -12.40 2.79 -3.58
N THR A 88 -11.46 3.45 -2.89
CA THR A 88 -11.79 4.45 -1.85
C THR A 88 -12.58 5.61 -2.44
N VAL A 89 -12.10 6.21 -3.54
CA VAL A 89 -12.81 7.31 -4.21
C VAL A 89 -14.20 6.88 -4.66
N THR A 90 -14.31 5.71 -5.30
CA THR A 90 -15.60 5.16 -5.75
C THR A 90 -16.55 4.94 -4.58
N THR A 91 -16.05 4.43 -3.45
CA THR A 91 -16.85 4.19 -2.24
C THR A 91 -17.38 5.49 -1.65
N VAL A 92 -16.54 6.53 -1.57
CA VAL A 92 -16.97 7.85 -1.07
C VAL A 92 -18.04 8.47 -1.98
N MET A 93 -17.84 8.41 -3.31
CA MET A 93 -18.83 8.91 -4.28
C MET A 93 -20.16 8.15 -4.16
N LEU A 94 -20.11 6.82 -4.05
CA LEU A 94 -21.30 5.99 -3.83
C LEU A 94 -22.00 6.35 -2.51
N ALA A 95 -21.24 6.47 -1.42
CA ALA A 95 -21.78 6.85 -0.12
C ALA A 95 -22.48 8.20 -0.16
N TYR A 96 -21.89 9.18 -0.84
CA TYR A 96 -22.49 10.50 -1.03
C TYR A 96 -23.84 10.41 -1.77
N GLU A 97 -23.91 9.64 -2.86
CA GLU A 97 -25.17 9.47 -3.61
C GLU A 97 -26.24 8.74 -2.78
N LEU A 98 -25.84 7.71 -2.05
CA LEU A 98 -26.74 6.96 -1.17
C LEU A 98 -27.28 7.84 -0.02
N CYS A 99 -26.46 8.74 0.53
CA CYS A 99 -26.88 9.69 1.56
C CYS A 99 -27.94 10.67 1.05
N ARG A 100 -27.94 11.01 -0.25
CA ARG A 100 -28.94 11.89 -0.87
C ARG A 100 -30.24 11.17 -1.25
N GLY A 101 -30.22 9.82 -1.28
CA GLY A 101 -31.34 8.99 -1.70
C GLY A 101 -31.97 8.15 -0.58
N ARG A 102 -32.71 7.10 -0.99
CA ARG A 102 -33.37 6.15 -0.07
C ARG A 102 -32.40 5.28 0.74
N GLY A 103 -31.12 5.24 0.34
CA GLY A 103 -30.04 4.47 0.99
C GLY A 103 -29.29 5.21 2.09
N LYS A 104 -29.84 6.27 2.68
CA LYS A 104 -29.14 7.17 3.61
C LYS A 104 -28.41 6.43 4.75
N ARG A 105 -29.04 5.44 5.36
CA ARG A 105 -28.40 4.67 6.46
C ARG A 105 -27.14 3.94 5.98
N PHE A 106 -27.21 3.32 4.82
CA PHE A 106 -26.07 2.61 4.24
C PHE A 106 -24.96 3.58 3.78
N GLY A 107 -25.33 4.72 3.19
CA GLY A 107 -24.37 5.78 2.85
C GLY A 107 -23.63 6.32 4.07
N VAL A 108 -24.34 6.58 5.17
CA VAL A 108 -23.74 7.01 6.44
C VAL A 108 -22.79 5.94 7.00
N LEU A 109 -23.18 4.66 6.94
CA LEU A 109 -22.32 3.55 7.38
C LEU A 109 -21.02 3.50 6.57
N LEU A 110 -21.10 3.65 5.24
CA LEU A 110 -19.89 3.69 4.37
C LEU A 110 -19.00 4.87 4.71
N LEU A 111 -19.57 6.06 4.91
CA LEU A 111 -18.78 7.25 5.30
C LEU A 111 -18.13 7.08 6.66
N ALA A 112 -18.86 6.54 7.64
CA ALA A 112 -18.33 6.26 8.97
C ALA A 112 -17.18 5.25 8.90
N ALA A 113 -17.32 4.16 8.13
CA ALA A 113 -16.26 3.19 7.93
C ALA A 113 -15.02 3.82 7.26
N ALA A 114 -15.21 4.63 6.23
CA ALA A 114 -14.12 5.35 5.57
C ALA A 114 -13.42 6.33 6.53
N ALA A 115 -14.18 7.06 7.35
CA ALA A 115 -13.64 7.98 8.35
C ALA A 115 -12.81 7.26 9.41
N VAL A 116 -13.32 6.13 9.93
CA VAL A 116 -12.61 5.29 10.91
C VAL A 116 -11.31 4.76 10.31
N LEU A 117 -11.33 4.21 9.09
CA LEU A 117 -10.12 3.73 8.40
C LEU A 117 -9.09 4.84 8.18
N SER A 118 -9.55 6.03 7.77
CA SER A 118 -8.69 7.19 7.57
C SER A 118 -8.07 7.66 8.88
N ALA A 119 -8.84 7.70 9.97
CA ALA A 119 -8.34 8.06 11.30
C ALA A 119 -7.27 7.08 11.80
N PHE A 120 -7.50 5.77 11.64
CA PHE A 120 -6.48 4.76 11.97
C PHE A 120 -5.23 4.89 11.10
N GLY A 121 -5.39 5.15 9.80
CA GLY A 121 -4.27 5.41 8.90
C GLY A 121 -3.46 6.62 9.34
N LEU A 122 -4.12 7.73 9.63
CA LEU A 122 -3.50 8.97 10.08
C LEU A 122 -2.76 8.77 11.42
N LEU A 123 -3.39 8.10 12.38
CA LEU A 123 -2.76 7.77 13.67
C LEU A 123 -1.52 6.88 13.50
N THR A 124 -1.57 5.93 12.57
CA THR A 124 -0.42 5.08 12.25
C THR A 124 0.72 5.91 11.70
N VAL A 125 0.46 6.80 10.73
CA VAL A 125 1.47 7.69 10.15
C VAL A 125 2.01 8.67 11.19
N ALA A 126 1.14 9.26 12.02
CA ALA A 126 1.56 10.20 13.06
C ALA A 126 2.43 9.59 14.16
N ARG A 127 2.29 8.26 14.37
CA ARG A 127 3.11 7.50 15.33
C ARG A 127 4.34 6.87 14.71
N MET A 128 4.52 6.98 13.41
CA MET A 128 5.71 6.50 12.72
C MET A 128 6.93 7.29 13.22
N PRO A 129 7.98 6.63 13.71
CA PRO A 129 9.24 7.31 13.94
C PRO A 129 9.76 7.87 12.62
N ALA A 130 10.40 9.03 12.66
CA ALA A 130 10.88 9.76 11.48
C ALA A 130 11.78 8.90 10.58
N ASP A 131 12.44 7.93 11.14
CA ASP A 131 13.40 7.05 10.46
C ASP A 131 12.97 5.58 10.49
N TYR A 132 11.82 5.17 10.67
CA TYR A 132 11.35 3.75 10.73
C TYR A 132 12.41 2.69 11.14
N GLY A 133 13.63 3.12 11.48
CA GLY A 133 14.79 2.27 11.80
C GLY A 133 15.27 1.40 10.63
N GLN A 134 14.71 1.56 9.44
CA GLN A 134 15.08 0.76 8.26
C GLN A 134 16.45 1.15 7.71
N ASP A 135 16.81 2.42 7.83
CA ASP A 135 18.09 2.92 7.32
C ASP A 135 19.22 2.84 8.36
N LYS A 136 18.91 2.54 9.64
CA LYS A 136 19.92 2.44 10.69
C LYS A 136 21.04 1.46 10.35
N GLY A 137 20.69 0.28 9.87
CA GLY A 137 21.66 -0.73 9.46
C GLY A 137 22.49 -0.30 8.24
N LEU A 138 21.90 0.46 7.32
CA LEU A 138 22.62 1.01 6.18
C LEU A 138 23.54 2.16 6.59
N CYS A 139 23.11 3.02 7.50
CA CYS A 139 23.95 4.08 8.07
C CYS A 139 25.15 3.50 8.83
N GLU A 140 24.92 2.47 9.68
CA GLU A 140 26.00 1.79 10.39
C GLU A 140 26.99 1.11 9.43
N LEU A 141 26.48 0.44 8.40
CA LEU A 141 27.31 -0.16 7.35
C LEU A 141 28.12 0.90 6.61
N THR A 142 27.48 2.00 6.22
CA THR A 142 28.15 3.10 5.50
C THR A 142 29.28 3.70 6.33
N ALA A 143 29.01 4.01 7.60
CA ALA A 143 30.02 4.53 8.53
C ALA A 143 31.19 3.53 8.71
N TYR A 144 30.91 2.25 8.79
CA TYR A 144 31.93 1.21 8.85
C TYR A 144 32.80 1.18 7.59
N LEU A 145 32.17 1.22 6.40
CA LEU A 145 32.90 1.23 5.12
C LEU A 145 33.80 2.45 4.97
N GLU A 146 33.34 3.62 5.42
CA GLU A 146 34.15 4.85 5.44
C GLU A 146 35.35 4.75 6.40
N GLN A 147 35.11 4.23 7.61
CA GLN A 147 36.16 4.03 8.61
C GLN A 147 37.27 3.08 8.13
N GLU A 148 36.90 2.02 7.43
CA GLU A 148 37.84 1.03 6.87
C GLU A 148 38.46 1.48 5.53
N GLY A 149 38.06 2.66 5.03
CA GLY A 149 38.63 3.24 3.79
C GLY A 149 38.19 2.55 2.49
N PHE A 150 37.04 1.84 2.53
CA PHE A 150 36.49 1.26 1.31
C PHE A 150 35.87 2.35 0.43
N THR A 151 36.32 2.45 -0.81
CA THR A 151 35.84 3.46 -1.78
C THR A 151 34.97 2.87 -2.87
N TYR A 152 35.00 1.54 -3.07
CA TYR A 152 34.23 0.85 -4.10
C TYR A 152 33.64 -0.46 -3.57
N GLY A 153 32.43 -0.78 -4.04
CA GLY A 153 31.76 -2.02 -3.70
C GLY A 153 30.70 -2.44 -4.72
N TYR A 154 30.13 -3.60 -4.50
CA TYR A 154 29.00 -4.14 -5.25
C TYR A 154 27.90 -4.55 -4.32
N ALA A 155 26.65 -4.22 -4.66
CA ALA A 155 25.49 -4.62 -3.90
C ALA A 155 24.26 -4.78 -4.81
N THR A 156 23.20 -5.34 -4.27
CA THR A 156 21.90 -5.37 -4.96
C THR A 156 21.37 -3.96 -5.18
N PHE A 157 20.50 -3.78 -6.17
CA PHE A 157 19.96 -2.48 -6.60
C PHE A 157 19.58 -1.55 -5.45
N TRP A 158 18.79 -2.05 -4.49
CA TRP A 158 18.29 -1.23 -3.38
C TRP A 158 19.39 -0.74 -2.42
N ASN A 159 20.38 -1.58 -2.16
CA ASN A 159 21.44 -1.26 -1.20
C ASN A 159 22.56 -0.41 -1.83
N ALA A 160 22.84 -0.64 -3.11
CA ALA A 160 23.93 0.07 -3.80
C ALA A 160 23.66 1.58 -3.87
N GLY A 161 22.45 1.98 -4.27
CA GLY A 161 22.07 3.39 -4.33
C GLY A 161 22.07 4.04 -2.95
N ALA A 162 21.54 3.34 -1.94
CA ALA A 162 21.45 3.88 -0.58
C ALA A 162 22.84 4.14 0.04
N VAL A 163 23.77 3.19 -0.03
CA VAL A 163 25.12 3.36 0.52
C VAL A 163 25.87 4.50 -0.20
N THR A 164 25.76 4.59 -1.52
CA THR A 164 26.42 5.67 -2.28
C THR A 164 25.88 7.05 -1.89
N VAL A 165 24.58 7.17 -1.65
CA VAL A 165 23.94 8.43 -1.22
C VAL A 165 24.29 8.76 0.24
N LEU A 166 24.23 7.79 1.14
CA LEU A 166 24.51 7.98 2.56
C LEU A 166 25.98 8.33 2.84
N SER A 167 26.91 7.89 1.99
CA SER A 167 28.34 8.22 2.06
C SER A 167 28.73 9.49 1.28
N ASP A 168 27.77 10.28 0.83
CA ASP A 168 28.04 11.47 -0.02
C ASP A 168 28.92 11.13 -1.25
N SER A 169 28.80 9.90 -1.75
CA SER A 169 29.60 9.34 -2.86
C SER A 169 31.08 9.04 -2.52
N GLU A 170 31.46 9.02 -1.25
CA GLU A 170 32.79 8.55 -0.84
C GLU A 170 32.92 7.05 -1.07
N VAL A 171 31.85 6.29 -0.81
CA VAL A 171 31.76 4.85 -1.12
C VAL A 171 30.87 4.67 -2.36
N LYS A 172 31.47 4.35 -3.50
CA LYS A 172 30.78 4.12 -4.77
C LYS A 172 30.39 2.66 -4.90
N VAL A 173 29.10 2.37 -4.71
CA VAL A 173 28.58 1.00 -4.82
C VAL A 173 27.85 0.83 -6.15
N ARG A 174 28.27 -0.17 -6.95
CA ARG A 174 27.61 -0.53 -8.21
C ARG A 174 26.58 -1.63 -8.00
N ASN A 175 25.50 -1.51 -8.74
CA ASN A 175 24.44 -2.50 -8.73
C ASN A 175 24.91 -3.78 -9.44
N ILE A 176 24.64 -4.90 -8.81
CA ILE A 176 24.77 -6.23 -9.41
C ILE A 176 23.45 -6.97 -9.32
N GLN A 177 23.14 -7.75 -10.34
CA GLN A 177 22.03 -8.68 -10.31
C GLN A 177 22.57 -10.09 -10.07
N TYR A 178 22.05 -10.73 -9.04
CA TYR A 178 22.34 -12.11 -8.75
C TYR A 178 21.30 -13.00 -9.43
N SER A 179 21.75 -13.84 -10.36
CA SER A 179 20.91 -14.82 -11.04
C SER A 179 21.58 -16.21 -10.93
N GLY A 180 21.27 -16.93 -9.86
CA GLY A 180 21.88 -18.23 -9.59
C GLY A 180 23.38 -18.14 -9.34
N ALA A 181 24.21 -18.77 -10.18
CA ALA A 181 25.66 -18.76 -10.06
C ALA A 181 26.33 -17.55 -10.75
N ASP A 182 25.56 -16.78 -11.54
CA ASP A 182 26.09 -15.66 -12.32
C ASP A 182 25.83 -14.32 -11.63
N ILE A 183 26.89 -13.57 -11.42
CA ILE A 183 26.86 -12.15 -11.02
C ILE A 183 26.97 -11.32 -12.29
N ARG A 184 25.93 -10.52 -12.59
CA ARG A 184 25.93 -9.62 -13.75
C ARG A 184 25.84 -8.18 -13.28
N PRO A 185 26.58 -7.25 -13.90
CA PRO A 185 26.34 -5.83 -13.70
C PRO A 185 24.91 -5.50 -14.20
N TYR A 186 24.27 -4.59 -13.48
CA TYR A 186 22.91 -4.14 -13.81
C TYR A 186 22.97 -3.13 -14.95
#